data_d8915647437d8198868c1f1497d6c782
#
_entry.id   d8915647437d8198868c1f1497d6c782
#
_cell.length_a   1.000
_cell.length_b   1.000
_cell.length_c   1.000
_cell.angle_alpha   90.00
_cell.angle_beta   90.00
_cell.angle_gamma   90.00
#
_symmetry.space_group_name_H-M   'P 1'
#
loop_
_entity.id
_entity.type
_entity.pdbx_description
1 polymer ?
#
loop_
_entity_poly.entity_id
_entity_poly.type
_entity_poly.pdbx_seq_one_letter_code
_entity_poly.pdbx_strand_id
1 'polypeptide(L)'
;YKKAGDYITTNGMFWNLDNHKMAEECLDVYTYDSYPSFAFGLNRDPKTAKDLNDRHWSKNLTEVRSICPHFAIMEQQSGAGGWTTRMEGPAPRPGQLTLWAMQSVAHGADYISFFRWRTCTFSTEMYWHGILDYDNRDNRKLAEVKDFYNKLKCLDEVCGADYTAAFGVLKDYDNMWDTNVDVWHRRVEAQSSEEIFIASEIYHTPYNTLYLNEDTD
;
A
#
# COMPACT_ATOMS: atom_id res chain seq x y z
N TYR A 1 -22.34 14.78 5.58
CA TYR A 1 -22.10 13.40 6.05
C TYR A 1 -21.33 13.36 7.37
N LYS A 2 -20.41 14.28 7.67
CA LYS A 2 -19.68 14.39 8.95
C LYS A 2 -20.59 14.54 10.21
N LYS A 3 -21.90 14.68 10.06
CA LYS A 3 -22.86 14.74 11.17
C LYS A 3 -23.30 13.38 11.72
N ALA A 4 -22.89 12.29 11.09
CA ALA A 4 -23.37 10.95 11.48
C ALA A 4 -22.65 10.37 12.70
N GLY A 5 -21.55 10.96 13.15
CA GLY A 5 -20.79 10.49 14.32
C GLY A 5 -19.88 9.29 14.06
N ASP A 6 -19.87 8.78 12.85
CA ASP A 6 -19.01 7.67 12.44
C ASP A 6 -17.84 8.18 11.58
N TYR A 7 -16.73 7.45 11.57
CA TYR A 7 -15.59 7.76 10.73
C TYR A 7 -15.90 7.49 9.25
N ILE A 8 -15.52 8.45 8.39
CA ILE A 8 -15.58 8.29 6.94
C ILE A 8 -14.18 7.88 6.47
N THR A 9 -14.09 6.74 5.80
CA THR A 9 -12.85 6.16 5.31
C THR A 9 -12.94 5.80 3.83
N THR A 10 -11.79 5.54 3.23
CA THR A 10 -11.68 4.90 1.90
C THR A 10 -11.07 3.51 2.05
N ASN A 11 -10.92 2.76 0.94
CA ASN A 11 -10.15 1.52 0.94
C ASN A 11 -9.19 1.45 -0.26
N GLY A 12 -8.51 2.52 -0.56
CA GLY A 12 -7.49 2.51 -1.60
C GLY A 12 -7.24 3.86 -2.23
N MET A 13 -6.27 3.89 -3.14
CA MET A 13 -6.02 4.98 -4.06
C MET A 13 -6.80 4.78 -5.35
N PHE A 14 -7.44 5.82 -5.84
CA PHE A 14 -8.23 5.79 -7.06
C PHE A 14 -7.52 6.56 -8.17
N TRP A 15 -7.25 5.91 -9.27
CA TRP A 15 -6.44 6.42 -10.38
C TRP A 15 -7.01 7.66 -11.08
N ASN A 16 -8.33 7.83 -11.02
CA ASN A 16 -9.04 8.91 -11.71
C ASN A 16 -9.55 10.00 -10.76
N LEU A 17 -9.07 10.01 -9.52
CA LEU A 17 -9.44 10.99 -8.52
C LEU A 17 -8.21 11.66 -7.94
N ASP A 18 -8.34 12.90 -7.54
CA ASP A 18 -7.42 13.55 -6.65
C ASP A 18 -7.61 12.99 -5.24
N ASN A 19 -6.76 12.02 -4.90
CA ASN A 19 -6.85 11.34 -3.62
C ASN A 19 -6.45 12.25 -2.45
N HIS A 20 -5.55 13.21 -2.69
CA HIS A 20 -5.13 14.16 -1.67
C HIS A 20 -6.29 15.09 -1.30
N LYS A 21 -6.90 15.73 -2.27
CA LYS A 21 -8.07 16.58 -2.06
C LYS A 21 -9.25 15.81 -1.44
N MET A 22 -9.48 14.59 -1.90
CA MET A 22 -10.52 13.73 -1.31
C MET A 22 -10.23 13.44 0.17
N ALA A 23 -8.98 13.13 0.52
CA ALA A 23 -8.61 12.87 1.89
C ALA A 23 -8.81 14.11 2.78
N GLU A 24 -8.34 15.27 2.32
CA GLU A 24 -8.44 16.52 3.04
C GLU A 24 -9.88 16.99 3.26
N GLU A 25 -10.70 16.93 2.22
CA GLU A 25 -12.07 17.48 2.27
C GLU A 25 -13.11 16.52 2.85
N CYS A 26 -12.92 15.21 2.69
CA CYS A 26 -14.01 14.24 2.87
C CYS A 26 -13.74 13.18 3.94
N LEU A 27 -12.49 12.82 4.21
CA LEU A 27 -12.17 11.66 5.03
C LEU A 27 -11.75 12.03 6.45
N ASP A 28 -12.11 11.20 7.40
CA ASP A 28 -11.60 11.25 8.77
C ASP A 28 -10.33 10.40 8.93
N VAL A 29 -10.25 9.30 8.17
CA VAL A 29 -9.10 8.40 8.13
C VAL A 29 -8.89 7.93 6.70
N TYR A 30 -7.68 8.07 6.19
CA TYR A 30 -7.32 7.46 4.91
C TYR A 30 -6.97 6.00 5.12
N THR A 31 -7.63 5.10 4.41
CA THR A 31 -7.33 3.67 4.50
C THR A 31 -6.89 3.11 3.16
N TYR A 32 -6.02 2.12 3.21
CA TYR A 32 -5.40 1.52 2.04
C TYR A 32 -5.38 -0.01 2.13
N ASP A 33 -5.60 -0.66 1.00
CA ASP A 33 -5.52 -2.10 0.87
C ASP A 33 -4.16 -2.50 0.30
N SER A 34 -3.36 -3.17 1.12
CA SER A 34 -1.96 -3.51 0.83
C SER A 34 -1.83 -4.96 0.36
N TYR A 35 -1.72 -5.14 -0.96
CA TYR A 35 -1.54 -6.43 -1.62
C TYR A 35 -0.24 -6.49 -2.43
N PRO A 36 0.92 -6.64 -1.80
CA PRO A 36 2.21 -6.56 -2.48
C PRO A 36 2.42 -7.59 -3.58
N SER A 37 1.81 -8.78 -3.48
CA SER A 37 1.90 -9.81 -4.52
C SER A 37 0.81 -9.71 -5.59
N PHE A 38 -0.14 -8.78 -5.44
CA PHE A 38 -1.23 -8.60 -6.38
C PHE A 38 -0.74 -7.91 -7.65
N ALA A 39 -1.02 -8.49 -8.78
CA ALA A 39 -0.89 -8.02 -10.18
C ALA A 39 0.36 -7.22 -10.58
N PHE A 40 0.98 -6.44 -9.70
CA PHE A 40 1.96 -5.43 -10.10
C PHE A 40 3.27 -5.47 -9.30
N GLY A 41 3.28 -6.06 -8.11
CA GLY A 41 4.40 -5.91 -7.21
C GLY A 41 5.56 -6.87 -7.47
N LEU A 42 5.28 -8.16 -7.59
CA LEU A 42 6.32 -9.22 -7.53
C LEU A 42 6.47 -10.05 -8.80
N ASN A 43 5.66 -9.81 -9.83
CA ASN A 43 5.68 -10.57 -11.08
C ASN A 43 6.59 -9.98 -12.16
N ARG A 44 7.51 -9.11 -11.77
CA ARG A 44 8.51 -8.56 -12.71
C ARG A 44 9.62 -9.58 -12.95
N ASP A 45 10.14 -9.58 -14.17
CA ASP A 45 11.26 -10.46 -14.55
C ASP A 45 12.46 -10.21 -13.62
N PRO A 46 12.89 -11.21 -12.82
CA PRO A 46 14.03 -11.06 -11.92
C PRO A 46 15.35 -10.79 -12.64
N LYS A 47 15.38 -10.81 -13.98
CA LYS A 47 16.54 -10.44 -14.78
C LYS A 47 16.74 -8.94 -14.92
N THR A 48 15.75 -8.14 -14.60
CA THR A 48 15.95 -6.70 -14.52
C THR A 48 16.53 -6.37 -13.14
N ALA A 49 17.81 -6.04 -13.10
CA ALA A 49 18.54 -5.69 -11.84
C ALA A 49 17.95 -4.47 -11.08
N LYS A 50 16.94 -3.83 -11.63
CA LYS A 50 16.13 -2.77 -11.06
C LYS A 50 14.98 -3.31 -10.21
N ASP A 51 14.82 -4.61 -10.08
CA ASP A 51 13.73 -5.22 -9.37
C ASP A 51 14.00 -5.16 -7.87
N LEU A 52 13.36 -4.22 -7.20
CA LEU A 52 13.47 -4.03 -5.75
C LEU A 52 12.75 -5.14 -4.96
N ASN A 53 12.14 -6.11 -5.64
CA ASN A 53 11.32 -7.17 -5.04
C ASN A 53 10.28 -6.61 -4.07
N ASP A 54 10.23 -7.12 -2.85
CA ASP A 54 9.28 -6.69 -1.84
C ASP A 54 9.35 -5.19 -1.53
N ARG A 55 10.52 -4.55 -1.71
CA ARG A 55 10.69 -3.10 -1.50
C ARG A 55 9.96 -2.24 -2.53
N HIS A 56 9.65 -2.78 -3.70
CA HIS A 56 8.92 -2.03 -4.72
C HIS A 56 7.55 -1.53 -4.21
N TRP A 57 6.96 -2.23 -3.26
CA TRP A 57 5.70 -1.83 -2.64
C TRP A 57 5.81 -0.53 -1.82
N SER A 58 7.02 -0.14 -1.40
CA SER A 58 7.28 1.13 -0.73
C SER A 58 6.83 2.35 -1.53
N LYS A 59 6.78 2.27 -2.86
CA LYS A 59 6.27 3.34 -3.70
C LYS A 59 4.83 3.68 -3.37
N ASN A 60 3.96 2.67 -3.32
CA ASN A 60 2.55 2.86 -2.98
C ASN A 60 2.38 3.39 -1.55
N LEU A 61 3.14 2.85 -0.60
CA LEU A 61 3.09 3.29 0.79
C LEU A 61 3.61 4.73 0.96
N THR A 62 4.61 5.13 0.18
CA THR A 62 5.07 6.53 0.14
C THR A 62 3.98 7.46 -0.38
N GLU A 63 3.26 7.08 -1.44
CA GLU A 63 2.12 7.86 -1.93
C GLU A 63 1.01 7.95 -0.89
N VAL A 64 0.60 6.82 -0.30
CA VAL A 64 -0.45 6.78 0.73
C VAL A 64 -0.11 7.69 1.90
N ARG A 65 1.12 7.60 2.43
CA ARG A 65 1.59 8.47 3.50
C ARG A 65 1.57 9.95 3.10
N SER A 66 1.93 10.24 1.86
CA SER A 66 1.96 11.61 1.35
C SER A 66 0.57 12.19 1.14
N ILE A 67 -0.42 11.34 0.84
CA ILE A 67 -1.84 11.73 0.79
C ILE A 67 -2.34 12.09 2.19
N CYS A 68 -2.07 11.23 3.16
CA CYS A 68 -2.46 11.42 4.55
C CYS A 68 -1.42 10.78 5.48
N PRO A 69 -0.68 11.58 6.28
CA PRO A 69 0.34 11.06 7.21
C PRO A 69 -0.21 10.04 8.20
N HIS A 70 -1.48 10.18 8.58
CA HIS A 70 -2.20 9.28 9.47
C HIS A 70 -3.11 8.38 8.65
N PHE A 71 -2.64 7.20 8.33
CA PHE A 71 -3.37 6.26 7.50
C PHE A 71 -3.44 4.87 8.15
N ALA A 72 -4.38 4.07 7.68
CA ALA A 72 -4.56 2.70 8.13
C ALA A 72 -4.46 1.72 6.96
N ILE A 73 -3.91 0.54 7.21
CA ILE A 73 -4.01 -0.60 6.31
C ILE A 73 -5.21 -1.43 6.75
N MET A 74 -6.33 -1.25 6.04
CA MET A 74 -7.56 -2.01 6.35
C MET A 74 -7.52 -3.43 5.82
N GLU A 75 -6.78 -3.65 4.74
CA GLU A 75 -6.58 -4.98 4.18
C GLU A 75 -5.09 -5.20 3.90
N GLN A 76 -4.39 -5.83 4.83
CA GLN A 76 -3.05 -6.35 4.58
C GLN A 76 -3.16 -7.76 4.03
N GLN A 77 -2.54 -8.03 2.89
CA GLN A 77 -2.52 -9.35 2.28
C GLN A 77 -2.10 -10.43 3.29
N SER A 78 -2.88 -11.49 3.40
CA SER A 78 -2.62 -12.61 4.32
C SER A 78 -2.36 -13.95 3.62
N GLY A 79 -2.67 -14.06 2.34
CA GLY A 79 -2.53 -15.33 1.60
C GLY A 79 -2.41 -15.12 0.10
N ALA A 80 -2.57 -16.20 -0.66
CA ALA A 80 -2.76 -16.11 -2.10
C ALA A 80 -4.03 -15.31 -2.41
N GLY A 81 -4.02 -14.56 -3.49
CA GLY A 81 -5.16 -13.76 -3.92
C GLY A 81 -5.77 -14.22 -5.22
N GLY A 82 -7.07 -14.20 -5.29
CA GLY A 82 -7.78 -14.49 -6.55
C GLY A 82 -9.29 -14.59 -6.41
N TRP A 83 -9.96 -14.36 -7.52
CA TRP A 83 -11.39 -14.56 -7.67
C TRP A 83 -11.66 -15.88 -8.41
N THR A 84 -12.91 -16.31 -8.45
CA THR A 84 -13.31 -17.49 -9.23
C THR A 84 -13.00 -17.36 -10.72
N THR A 85 -12.85 -16.16 -11.22
CA THR A 85 -12.56 -15.85 -12.62
C THR A 85 -11.07 -15.86 -12.95
N ARG A 86 -10.20 -15.59 -11.99
CA ARG A 86 -8.74 -15.59 -12.17
C ARG A 86 -7.97 -15.56 -10.85
N MET A 87 -6.78 -16.17 -10.85
CA MET A 87 -5.80 -16.01 -9.76
C MET A 87 -4.95 -14.77 -10.02
N GLU A 88 -4.68 -13.99 -8.96
CA GLU A 88 -3.97 -12.71 -9.07
C GLU A 88 -2.58 -12.72 -8.43
N GLY A 89 -2.38 -13.48 -7.39
CA GLY A 89 -1.09 -13.50 -6.72
C GLY A 89 -0.77 -14.80 -6.01
N PRO A 90 0.53 -15.15 -5.92
CA PRO A 90 0.97 -16.34 -5.23
C PRO A 90 0.79 -16.23 -3.72
N ALA A 91 0.86 -17.39 -3.06
CA ALA A 91 0.91 -17.42 -1.60
C ALA A 91 2.20 -16.75 -1.09
N PRO A 92 2.11 -15.97 -0.02
CA PRO A 92 3.29 -15.36 0.60
C PRO A 92 4.33 -16.41 1.02
N ARG A 93 5.58 -16.15 0.70
CA ARG A 93 6.72 -16.95 1.16
C ARG A 93 6.90 -16.82 2.69
N PRO A 94 7.57 -17.75 3.34
CA PRO A 94 7.93 -17.62 4.76
C PRO A 94 8.60 -16.27 5.05
N GLY A 95 8.08 -15.53 6.03
CA GLY A 95 8.57 -14.22 6.45
C GLY A 95 7.96 -13.04 5.72
N GLN A 96 7.33 -13.22 4.56
CA GLN A 96 6.78 -12.10 3.78
C GLN A 96 5.62 -11.38 4.49
N LEU A 97 4.77 -12.08 5.23
CA LEU A 97 3.66 -11.42 5.95
C LEU A 97 4.20 -10.44 7.00
N THR A 98 5.19 -10.86 7.77
CA THR A 98 5.85 -9.97 8.74
C THR A 98 6.56 -8.82 8.03
N LEU A 99 7.28 -9.09 6.93
CA LEU A 99 8.00 -8.07 6.17
C LEU A 99 7.05 -6.99 5.65
N TRP A 100 5.97 -7.38 4.98
CA TRP A 100 5.02 -6.43 4.39
C TRP A 100 4.28 -5.59 5.43
N ALA A 101 3.87 -6.23 6.53
CA ALA A 101 3.23 -5.51 7.63
C ALA A 101 4.19 -4.53 8.32
N MET A 102 5.46 -4.94 8.56
CA MET A 102 6.48 -4.05 9.10
C MET A 102 6.85 -2.92 8.13
N GLN A 103 6.82 -3.17 6.83
CA GLN A 103 7.01 -2.13 5.80
C GLN A 103 5.91 -1.07 5.91
N SER A 104 4.65 -1.47 6.11
CA SER A 104 3.55 -0.53 6.33
C SER A 104 3.74 0.29 7.62
N VAL A 105 4.18 -0.34 8.70
CA VAL A 105 4.53 0.38 9.96
C VAL A 105 5.65 1.38 9.73
N ALA A 106 6.72 0.97 9.02
CA ALA A 106 7.86 1.84 8.72
C ALA A 106 7.48 3.05 7.84
N HIS A 107 6.37 2.97 7.12
CA HIS A 107 5.82 4.09 6.35
C HIS A 107 4.82 4.94 7.14
N GLY A 108 4.57 4.64 8.41
CA GLY A 108 3.72 5.44 9.28
C GLY A 108 2.28 4.97 9.37
N ALA A 109 1.97 3.72 9.02
CA ALA A 109 0.63 3.18 9.23
C ALA A 109 0.29 3.08 10.71
N ASP A 110 -0.80 3.73 11.13
CA ASP A 110 -1.29 3.73 12.53
C ASP A 110 -2.06 2.46 12.90
N TYR A 111 -2.56 1.76 11.89
CA TYR A 111 -3.37 0.57 12.08
C TYR A 111 -3.14 -0.44 10.95
N ILE A 112 -3.07 -1.72 11.30
CA ILE A 112 -2.96 -2.81 10.33
C ILE A 112 -3.97 -3.90 10.64
N SER A 113 -4.82 -4.20 9.65
CA SER A 113 -5.76 -5.31 9.65
C SER A 113 -5.43 -6.25 8.49
N PHE A 114 -5.39 -7.55 8.75
CA PHE A 114 -5.15 -8.54 7.71
C PHE A 114 -6.46 -8.95 7.02
N PHE A 115 -6.46 -8.95 5.72
CA PHE A 115 -7.54 -9.54 4.96
C PHE A 115 -7.12 -10.94 4.49
N ARG A 116 -7.70 -11.95 5.05
CA ARG A 116 -8.71 -11.98 6.11
C ARG A 116 -8.38 -13.06 7.15
N TRP A 117 -9.17 -13.14 8.20
CA TRP A 117 -8.93 -14.14 9.25
C TRP A 117 -9.00 -15.57 8.71
N ARG A 118 -10.05 -15.90 7.97
CA ARG A 118 -10.30 -17.26 7.49
C ARG A 118 -10.68 -17.26 6.01
N THR A 119 -10.11 -18.21 5.26
CA THR A 119 -10.46 -18.45 3.86
C THR A 119 -11.91 -18.91 3.75
N CYS A 120 -12.70 -18.27 2.90
CA CYS A 120 -14.08 -18.71 2.67
C CYS A 120 -14.14 -19.90 1.72
N THR A 121 -15.13 -20.77 1.94
CA THR A 121 -15.28 -22.04 1.22
C THR A 121 -16.20 -21.96 0.01
N PHE A 122 -16.81 -20.80 -0.22
CA PHE A 122 -17.75 -20.55 -1.31
C PHE A 122 -17.73 -19.06 -1.69
N SER A 123 -18.40 -18.70 -2.79
CA SER A 123 -18.48 -17.34 -3.32
C SER A 123 -17.32 -16.95 -4.24
N THR A 124 -17.43 -15.79 -4.83
CA THR A 124 -16.48 -15.24 -5.81
C THR A 124 -15.06 -15.14 -5.28
N GLU A 125 -14.93 -14.87 -3.99
CA GLU A 125 -13.63 -14.67 -3.33
C GLU A 125 -13.10 -15.91 -2.60
N MET A 126 -13.56 -17.10 -2.95
CA MET A 126 -13.09 -18.32 -2.30
C MET A 126 -11.59 -18.58 -2.47
N TYR A 127 -10.93 -17.93 -3.43
CA TYR A 127 -9.49 -18.02 -3.66
C TYR A 127 -8.69 -16.89 -3.02
N TRP A 128 -9.33 -15.95 -2.32
CA TRP A 128 -8.65 -15.02 -1.45
C TRP A 128 -8.38 -15.67 -0.10
N HIS A 129 -7.14 -16.14 0.07
CA HIS A 129 -6.75 -16.88 1.26
C HIS A 129 -6.54 -15.97 2.46
N GLY A 130 -7.20 -16.34 3.56
CA GLY A 130 -7.01 -15.72 4.86
C GLY A 130 -5.77 -16.21 5.60
N ILE A 131 -5.61 -15.75 6.83
CA ILE A 131 -4.58 -16.26 7.76
C ILE A 131 -4.78 -17.76 7.97
N LEU A 132 -6.03 -18.19 8.23
CA LEU A 132 -6.40 -19.59 8.29
C LEU A 132 -6.86 -20.08 6.93
N ASP A 133 -6.46 -21.28 6.56
CA ASP A 133 -6.86 -21.95 5.32
C ASP A 133 -8.26 -22.57 5.44
N TYR A 134 -8.70 -23.31 4.42
CA TYR A 134 -10.04 -23.92 4.36
C TYR A 134 -10.33 -24.89 5.51
N ASP A 135 -9.29 -25.56 6.00
CA ASP A 135 -9.39 -26.54 7.10
C ASP A 135 -9.44 -25.88 8.50
N ASN A 136 -9.25 -24.55 8.56
CA ASN A 136 -9.30 -23.76 9.78
C ASN A 136 -8.30 -24.19 10.86
N ARG A 137 -7.18 -24.78 10.46
CA ARG A 137 -6.11 -25.24 11.38
C ARG A 137 -5.01 -24.20 11.54
N ASP A 138 -4.31 -24.29 12.64
CA ASP A 138 -3.08 -23.52 12.86
C ASP A 138 -2.07 -23.84 11.75
N ASN A 139 -1.46 -22.79 11.24
CA ASN A 139 -0.52 -22.86 10.14
C ASN A 139 0.60 -21.81 10.28
N ARG A 140 1.54 -21.81 9.31
CA ARG A 140 2.65 -20.87 9.28
C ARG A 140 2.20 -19.40 9.28
N LYS A 141 1.18 -19.06 8.52
CA LYS A 141 0.69 -17.68 8.39
C LYS A 141 0.20 -17.13 9.73
N LEU A 142 -0.54 -17.95 10.49
CA LEU A 142 -0.96 -17.58 11.84
C LEU A 142 0.23 -17.37 12.78
N ALA A 143 1.26 -18.19 12.67
CA ALA A 143 2.49 -18.04 13.47
C ALA A 143 3.20 -16.72 13.11
N GLU A 144 3.32 -16.38 11.83
CA GLU A 144 3.92 -15.11 11.37
C GLU A 144 3.13 -13.89 11.83
N VAL A 145 1.80 -13.92 11.74
CA VAL A 145 0.96 -12.80 12.21
C VAL A 145 1.07 -12.63 13.73
N LYS A 146 1.09 -13.71 14.50
CA LYS A 146 1.35 -13.64 15.95
C LYS A 146 2.73 -13.05 16.26
N ASP A 147 3.75 -13.44 15.51
CA ASP A 147 5.11 -12.91 15.65
C ASP A 147 5.16 -11.42 15.33
N PHE A 148 4.50 -11.00 14.25
CA PHE A 148 4.37 -9.59 13.89
C PHE A 148 3.80 -8.76 15.04
N TYR A 149 2.63 -9.12 15.57
CA TYR A 149 2.03 -8.39 16.68
C TYR A 149 2.84 -8.42 17.97
N ASN A 150 3.61 -9.49 18.20
CA ASN A 150 4.54 -9.52 19.33
C ASN A 150 5.71 -8.56 19.15
N LYS A 151 6.22 -8.41 17.93
CA LYS A 151 7.27 -7.44 17.59
C LYS A 151 6.79 -6.01 17.73
N LEU A 152 5.54 -5.71 17.36
CA LEU A 152 4.96 -4.37 17.53
C LEU A 152 4.99 -3.91 18.99
N LYS A 153 4.81 -4.79 19.94
CA LYS A 153 4.87 -4.45 21.38
C LYS A 153 6.23 -3.90 21.83
N CYS A 154 7.26 -4.09 21.02
CA CYS A 154 8.61 -3.59 21.30
C CYS A 154 8.91 -2.28 20.53
N LEU A 155 7.93 -1.72 19.83
CA LEU A 155 8.09 -0.56 18.95
C LEU A 155 7.26 0.64 19.41
N ASP A 156 6.96 0.73 20.69
CA ASP A 156 6.16 1.84 21.25
C ASP A 156 6.75 3.21 20.93
N GLU A 157 8.08 3.29 20.78
CA GLU A 157 8.77 4.55 20.45
C GLU A 157 8.47 5.09 19.05
N VAL A 158 8.00 4.23 18.13
CA VAL A 158 7.64 4.66 16.76
C VAL A 158 6.15 4.95 16.61
N CYS A 159 5.35 4.68 17.63
CA CYS A 159 3.93 4.98 17.60
C CYS A 159 3.71 6.49 17.57
N GLY A 160 3.01 6.97 16.53
CA GLY A 160 2.73 8.40 16.34
C GLY A 160 3.97 9.24 16.01
N ALA A 161 5.08 8.62 15.62
CA ALA A 161 6.26 9.34 15.18
C ALA A 161 6.07 9.87 13.76
N ASP A 162 6.48 11.12 13.54
CA ASP A 162 6.48 11.73 12.23
C ASP A 162 7.53 11.09 11.31
N TYR A 163 7.14 10.85 10.08
CA TYR A 163 8.08 10.37 9.06
C TYR A 163 8.88 11.55 8.49
N THR A 164 10.20 11.47 8.55
CA THR A 164 11.08 12.49 8.01
C THR A 164 11.58 12.12 6.62
N ALA A 165 11.19 12.90 5.61
CA ALA A 165 11.68 12.79 4.25
C ALA A 165 12.88 13.72 4.00
N ALA A 166 13.79 13.29 3.14
CA ALA A 166 14.97 14.09 2.75
C ALA A 166 14.65 15.11 1.66
N PHE A 167 13.65 14.84 0.81
CA PHE A 167 13.21 15.71 -0.27
C PHE A 167 11.75 15.45 -0.63
N GLY A 168 11.16 16.33 -1.45
CA GLY A 168 9.81 16.19 -1.99
C GLY A 168 9.82 15.97 -3.50
N VAL A 169 8.88 15.15 -3.99
CA VAL A 169 8.60 14.97 -5.42
C VAL A 169 7.25 15.58 -5.71
N LEU A 170 7.21 16.60 -6.55
CA LEU A 170 5.97 17.27 -6.94
C LEU A 170 5.11 16.34 -7.79
N LYS A 171 3.83 16.30 -7.48
CA LYS A 171 2.80 15.60 -8.24
C LYS A 171 1.62 16.52 -8.49
N ASP A 172 1.22 16.58 -9.74
CA ASP A 172 0.07 17.34 -10.20
C ASP A 172 -0.92 16.36 -10.84
N TYR A 173 -2.12 16.28 -10.31
CA TYR A 173 -3.15 15.39 -10.84
C TYR A 173 -3.64 15.84 -12.22
N ASP A 174 -3.72 17.14 -12.49
CA ASP A 174 -4.14 17.65 -13.80
C ASP A 174 -3.13 17.25 -14.87
N ASN A 175 -1.84 17.43 -14.61
CA ASN A 175 -0.78 16.95 -15.51
C ASN A 175 -0.83 15.43 -15.69
N MET A 176 -1.06 14.67 -14.63
CA MET A 176 -1.18 13.22 -14.70
C MET A 176 -2.39 12.80 -15.58
N TRP A 177 -3.51 13.49 -15.49
CA TRP A 177 -4.69 13.21 -16.31
C TRP A 177 -4.48 13.62 -17.77
N ASP A 178 -3.87 14.77 -18.00
CA ASP A 178 -3.52 15.25 -19.36
C ASP A 178 -2.62 14.24 -20.08
N THR A 179 -1.60 13.73 -19.41
CA THR A 179 -0.67 12.73 -20.01
C THR A 179 -1.34 11.43 -20.43
N ASN A 180 -2.54 11.11 -19.93
CA ASN A 180 -3.30 9.95 -20.39
C ASN A 180 -3.89 10.14 -21.79
N VAL A 181 -4.09 11.38 -22.21
CA VAL A 181 -4.66 11.74 -23.52
C VAL A 181 -3.61 12.38 -24.45
N ASP A 182 -2.46 12.79 -23.94
CA ASP A 182 -1.36 13.33 -24.73
C ASP A 182 -0.75 12.25 -25.64
N VAL A 183 -0.97 12.41 -26.94
CA VAL A 183 -0.47 11.49 -27.97
C VAL A 183 0.99 11.71 -28.32
N TRP A 184 1.57 12.86 -27.95
CA TRP A 184 2.93 13.26 -28.31
C TRP A 184 3.99 12.87 -27.29
N HIS A 185 3.75 13.19 -26.03
CA HIS A 185 4.73 13.01 -24.94
C HIS A 185 4.46 11.76 -24.10
N ARG A 186 3.21 11.31 -24.07
CA ARG A 186 2.77 10.15 -23.28
C ARG A 186 3.01 10.36 -21.77
N ARG A 187 3.20 9.27 -21.03
CA ARG A 187 3.33 9.29 -19.56
C ARG A 187 4.78 9.53 -19.10
N VAL A 188 5.37 10.66 -19.42
CA VAL A 188 6.74 11.00 -19.02
C VAL A 188 6.85 11.13 -17.50
N GLU A 189 5.86 11.72 -16.86
CA GLU A 189 5.80 11.87 -15.39
C GLU A 189 5.86 10.52 -14.68
N ALA A 190 5.11 9.53 -15.12
CA ALA A 190 5.10 8.20 -14.52
C ALA A 190 6.47 7.51 -14.59
N GLN A 191 7.21 7.72 -15.68
CA GLN A 191 8.56 7.17 -15.82
C GLN A 191 9.56 7.87 -14.90
N SER A 192 9.51 9.19 -14.83
CA SER A 192 10.39 9.98 -13.95
C SER A 192 10.16 9.63 -12.47
N SER A 193 8.90 9.51 -12.06
CA SER A 193 8.51 9.11 -10.71
C SER A 193 9.03 7.70 -10.34
N GLU A 194 9.01 6.76 -11.28
CA GLU A 194 9.54 5.41 -11.07
C GLU A 194 11.06 5.42 -10.89
N GLU A 195 11.80 6.17 -11.72
CA GLU A 195 13.26 6.25 -11.63
C GLU A 195 13.71 6.96 -10.34
N ILE A 196 13.01 8.00 -9.91
CA ILE A 196 13.26 8.68 -8.63
C ILE A 196 13.02 7.71 -7.47
N PHE A 197 11.93 6.97 -7.49
CA PHE A 197 11.64 5.98 -6.47
C PHE A 197 12.75 4.91 -6.39
N ILE A 198 13.16 4.34 -7.53
CA ILE A 198 14.23 3.34 -7.58
C ILE A 198 15.54 3.91 -7.00
N ALA A 199 15.91 5.13 -7.38
CA ALA A 199 17.08 5.78 -6.86
C ALA A 199 16.99 6.02 -5.33
N SER A 200 15.85 6.50 -4.86
CA SER A 200 15.56 6.68 -3.44
C SER A 200 15.78 5.39 -2.65
N GLU A 201 15.25 4.29 -3.13
CA GLU A 201 15.41 2.97 -2.49
C GLU A 201 16.85 2.47 -2.50
N ILE A 202 17.59 2.67 -3.60
CA ILE A 202 18.99 2.24 -3.72
C ILE A 202 19.90 3.04 -2.78
N TYR A 203 19.69 4.35 -2.71
CA TYR A 203 20.51 5.26 -1.90
C TYR A 203 19.99 5.47 -0.48
N HIS A 204 18.89 4.78 -0.11
CA HIS A 204 18.25 4.94 1.21
C HIS A 204 17.93 6.40 1.55
N THR A 205 17.44 7.14 0.58
CA THR A 205 17.10 8.56 0.71
C THR A 205 15.59 8.73 0.60
N PRO A 206 14.86 8.77 1.72
CA PRO A 206 13.41 8.80 1.72
C PRO A 206 12.85 10.12 1.19
N TYR A 207 11.70 10.07 0.53
CA TYR A 207 11.00 11.24 0.01
C TYR A 207 9.51 11.20 0.35
N ASN A 208 8.86 12.36 0.23
CA ASN A 208 7.41 12.48 0.19
C ASN A 208 6.96 12.99 -1.18
N THR A 209 5.78 12.59 -1.60
CA THR A 209 5.08 13.22 -2.71
C THR A 209 4.44 14.51 -2.20
N LEU A 210 4.64 15.63 -2.92
CA LEU A 210 4.02 16.91 -2.65
C LEU A 210 2.97 17.17 -3.72
N TYR A 211 1.72 17.26 -3.31
CA TYR A 211 0.62 17.47 -4.23
C TYR A 211 0.45 18.98 -4.50
N LEU A 212 0.40 19.33 -5.78
CA LEU A 212 0.02 20.67 -6.19
C LEU A 212 -1.50 20.80 -6.11
N ASN A 213 -1.96 21.82 -5.44
CA ASN A 213 -3.35 22.22 -5.37
C ASN A 213 -3.46 23.73 -5.67
N GLU A 214 -4.66 24.21 -5.94
CA GLU A 214 -4.92 25.61 -6.33
C GLU A 214 -4.42 26.64 -5.30
N ASP A 215 -4.14 26.21 -4.07
CA ASP A 215 -3.71 27.07 -2.97
C ASP A 215 -2.17 27.03 -2.75
N THR A 216 -1.42 26.33 -3.58
CA THR A 216 0.06 26.35 -3.55
C THR A 216 0.61 27.48 -4.41
N ASP A 217 0.61 28.69 -3.88
CA ASP A 217 1.35 29.84 -4.43
C ASP A 217 2.85 29.80 -4.07
#